data_2a007f151c423a00553600f3415e7375
#
_entry.id   2a007f151c423a00553600f3415e7375
#
_cell.length_a   1.000
_cell.length_b   1.000
_cell.length_c   1.000
_cell.angle_alpha   90.00
_cell.angle_beta   90.00
_cell.angle_gamma   90.00
#
_symmetry.space_group_name_H-M   'P 1'
#
loop_
_entity.id
_entity.type
_entity.pdbx_description
1 polymer ?
#
loop_
_entity_poly.entity_id
_entity_poly.type
_entity_poly.pdbx_seq_one_letter_code
_entity_poly.pdbx_strand_id
1 'polypeptide(L)'
;MKLRIKNYMKQNKSIFLIPVMLCFFCMGFVDLVGIASNYVKADLGLSDSVANVFPSLVFFWFLIFSVPTGMLMNKIGRKNTVLLSLVVTVVSLLIPLFGNSFAVMLVAFSLLGIGNALMQTSINPLAMLIIGDKNLASTLTFGQFVKAIASFLAPYLAMWGATQAMPSFGYDWRVLFLIYFIVGVLATLLLLATPIYEDLGGKKEEGRGVVSEFVDCFKLLGKPIVLLSFLGIMCHVGIDVGTNTTAPKLLMERVGMSLNEAAFATSLYFIFRTIGALTGSFFLRVLKTRWFFIISVVLMAASMALMFGGQTKTMLYVAIALVGYGNSNIFSMAVSDVKVSQY
;
A
#
# COMPACT_ATOMS: atom_id res chain seq x y z
N MET A 1 35.64 -3.98 1.82
CA MET A 1 34.41 -4.57 1.26
C MET A 1 33.22 -3.61 1.31
N LYS A 2 32.88 -3.03 2.47
CA LYS A 2 31.74 -2.08 2.66
C LYS A 2 31.79 -0.87 1.72
N LEU A 3 32.95 -0.21 1.55
CA LEU A 3 33.12 0.95 0.66
C LEU A 3 32.91 0.61 -0.83
N ARG A 4 33.35 -0.57 -1.26
CA ARG A 4 33.12 -1.07 -2.62
C ARG A 4 31.63 -1.28 -2.91
N ILE A 5 30.89 -1.88 -1.99
CA ILE A 5 29.43 -2.09 -2.14
C ILE A 5 28.71 -0.73 -2.17
N LYS A 6 29.07 0.21 -1.30
CA LYS A 6 28.48 1.56 -1.28
C LYS A 6 28.71 2.32 -2.59
N ASN A 7 29.92 2.25 -3.16
CA ASN A 7 30.24 2.84 -4.46
C ASN A 7 29.51 2.13 -5.61
N TYR A 8 29.42 0.81 -5.57
CA TYR A 8 28.70 0.01 -6.55
C TYR A 8 27.19 0.31 -6.55
N MET A 9 26.57 0.45 -5.37
CA MET A 9 25.19 0.89 -5.24
C MET A 9 24.96 2.29 -5.83
N LYS A 10 25.89 3.21 -5.61
CA LYS A 10 25.80 4.58 -6.13
C LYS A 10 25.88 4.63 -7.66
N GLN A 11 26.64 3.74 -8.29
CA GLN A 11 26.80 3.64 -9.75
C GLN A 11 25.64 2.88 -10.42
N ASN A 12 25.09 1.86 -9.75
CA ASN A 12 24.11 0.94 -10.34
C ASN A 12 22.73 1.02 -9.65
N LYS A 13 22.28 2.22 -9.28
CA LYS A 13 21.02 2.44 -8.54
C LYS A 13 19.81 1.71 -9.16
N SER A 14 19.70 1.69 -10.48
CA SER A 14 18.57 1.08 -11.20
C SER A 14 18.48 -0.41 -10.95
N ILE A 15 19.59 -1.14 -10.87
CA ILE A 15 19.62 -2.58 -10.62
C ILE A 15 19.11 -2.89 -9.20
N PHE A 16 19.50 -2.06 -8.21
CA PHE A 16 19.06 -2.21 -6.83
C PHE A 16 17.59 -1.83 -6.62
N LEU A 17 17.04 -0.99 -7.51
CA LEU A 17 15.64 -0.60 -7.46
C LEU A 17 14.68 -1.70 -7.95
N ILE A 18 15.10 -2.59 -8.84
CA ILE A 18 14.22 -3.64 -9.38
C ILE A 18 13.64 -4.53 -8.27
N PRO A 19 14.44 -5.13 -7.35
CA PRO A 19 13.87 -5.90 -6.24
C PRO A 19 12.98 -5.07 -5.32
N VAL A 20 13.34 -3.78 -5.10
CA VAL A 20 12.54 -2.88 -4.28
C VAL A 20 11.19 -2.56 -4.94
N MET A 21 11.16 -2.36 -6.27
CA MET A 21 9.90 -2.20 -7.01
C MET A 21 9.03 -3.45 -6.94
N LEU A 22 9.63 -4.64 -6.98
CA LEU A 22 8.87 -5.88 -6.76
C LEU A 22 8.32 -5.97 -5.32
N CYS A 23 9.03 -5.44 -4.32
CA CYS A 23 8.49 -5.31 -2.97
C CYS A 23 7.32 -4.32 -2.90
N PHE A 24 7.33 -3.22 -3.68
CA PHE A 24 6.16 -2.34 -3.83
C PHE A 24 4.97 -3.08 -4.46
N PHE A 25 5.22 -3.97 -5.42
CA PHE A 25 4.17 -4.84 -5.96
C PHE A 25 3.57 -5.72 -4.86
N CYS A 26 4.41 -6.38 -4.07
CA CYS A 26 3.97 -7.22 -2.94
C CYS A 26 3.23 -6.41 -1.87
N MET A 27 3.56 -5.13 -1.67
CA MET A 27 2.82 -4.23 -0.78
C MET A 27 1.35 -4.08 -1.21
N GLY A 28 1.04 -4.26 -2.50
CA GLY A 28 -0.32 -4.24 -3.03
C GLY A 28 -1.15 -5.49 -2.71
N PHE A 29 -0.53 -6.56 -2.21
CA PHE A 29 -1.25 -7.80 -1.90
C PHE A 29 -2.30 -7.62 -0.80
N VAL A 30 -2.10 -6.67 0.10
CA VAL A 30 -3.08 -6.36 1.15
C VAL A 30 -4.43 -5.94 0.59
N ASP A 31 -4.46 -5.33 -0.57
CA ASP A 31 -5.69 -4.83 -1.19
C ASP A 31 -6.58 -5.98 -1.72
N LEU A 32 -6.04 -7.23 -1.80
CA LEU A 32 -6.83 -8.44 -2.08
C LEU A 32 -7.91 -8.70 -1.02
N VAL A 33 -7.72 -8.20 0.21
CA VAL A 33 -8.64 -8.44 1.33
C VAL A 33 -10.06 -7.98 0.99
N GLY A 34 -10.21 -6.89 0.25
CA GLY A 34 -11.52 -6.38 -0.17
C GLY A 34 -12.30 -7.39 -1.02
N ILE A 35 -11.68 -7.95 -2.04
CA ILE A 35 -12.33 -8.95 -2.90
C ILE A 35 -12.43 -10.32 -2.21
N ALA A 36 -11.36 -10.73 -1.51
CA ALA A 36 -11.31 -12.01 -0.83
C ALA A 36 -12.38 -12.13 0.27
N SER A 37 -12.66 -11.04 1.02
CA SER A 37 -13.72 -11.05 2.04
C SER A 37 -15.12 -11.33 1.46
N ASN A 38 -15.38 -10.86 0.22
CA ASN A 38 -16.64 -11.15 -0.46
C ASN A 38 -16.77 -12.62 -0.86
N TYR A 39 -15.69 -13.23 -1.35
CA TYR A 39 -15.70 -14.67 -1.65
C TYR A 39 -15.79 -15.52 -0.39
N VAL A 40 -15.05 -15.18 0.67
CA VAL A 40 -15.17 -15.86 1.98
C VAL A 40 -16.58 -15.75 2.54
N LYS A 41 -17.22 -14.58 2.41
CA LYS A 41 -18.63 -14.37 2.78
C LYS A 41 -19.54 -15.35 2.04
N ALA A 42 -19.37 -15.47 0.73
CA ALA A 42 -20.18 -16.38 -0.08
C ALA A 42 -19.94 -17.85 0.26
N ASP A 43 -18.68 -18.26 0.40
CA ASP A 43 -18.29 -19.65 0.68
C ASP A 43 -18.77 -20.14 2.05
N LEU A 44 -18.73 -19.25 3.07
CA LEU A 44 -19.05 -19.59 4.45
C LEU A 44 -20.45 -19.13 4.89
N GLY A 45 -21.23 -18.51 4.01
CA GLY A 45 -22.58 -18.01 4.32
C GLY A 45 -22.58 -16.92 5.40
N LEU A 46 -21.58 -16.06 5.44
CA LEU A 46 -21.43 -15.05 6.49
C LEU A 46 -22.32 -13.83 6.24
N SER A 47 -22.70 -13.14 7.33
CA SER A 47 -23.31 -11.81 7.23
C SER A 47 -22.26 -10.75 6.80
N ASP A 48 -22.74 -9.61 6.29
CA ASP A 48 -21.85 -8.48 5.91
C ASP A 48 -21.01 -7.98 7.09
N SER A 49 -21.62 -7.91 8.29
CA SER A 49 -20.91 -7.47 9.50
C SER A 49 -19.77 -8.41 9.86
N VAL A 50 -19.96 -9.72 9.74
CA VAL A 50 -18.91 -10.71 10.03
C VAL A 50 -17.82 -10.69 8.95
N ALA A 51 -18.19 -10.59 7.67
CA ALA A 51 -17.22 -10.51 6.57
C ALA A 51 -16.34 -9.26 6.65
N ASN A 52 -16.89 -8.14 7.12
CA ASN A 52 -16.12 -6.89 7.31
C ASN A 52 -15.10 -6.97 8.45
N VAL A 53 -15.10 -8.00 9.27
CA VAL A 53 -14.05 -8.24 10.26
C VAL A 53 -12.69 -8.43 9.58
N PHE A 54 -12.63 -9.10 8.41
CA PHE A 54 -11.37 -9.36 7.72
C PHE A 54 -10.62 -8.08 7.30
N PRO A 55 -11.21 -7.14 6.54
CA PRO A 55 -10.53 -5.88 6.24
C PRO A 55 -10.28 -5.04 7.49
N SER A 56 -11.19 -5.01 8.45
CA SER A 56 -11.00 -4.28 9.71
C SER A 56 -9.80 -4.79 10.50
N LEU A 57 -9.59 -6.11 10.51
CA LEU A 57 -8.47 -6.76 11.19
C LEU A 57 -7.12 -6.39 10.58
N VAL A 58 -7.05 -6.27 9.26
CA VAL A 58 -5.83 -5.79 8.57
C VAL A 58 -5.45 -4.39 9.03
N PHE A 59 -6.41 -3.45 9.09
CA PHE A 59 -6.15 -2.09 9.58
C PHE A 59 -5.84 -2.04 11.07
N PHE A 60 -6.47 -2.90 11.88
CA PHE A 60 -6.18 -3.03 13.31
C PHE A 60 -4.71 -3.43 13.55
N TRP A 61 -4.21 -4.45 12.83
CA TRP A 61 -2.82 -4.86 12.95
C TRP A 61 -1.85 -3.80 12.41
N PHE A 62 -2.25 -3.06 11.38
CA PHE A 62 -1.47 -1.93 10.89
C PHE A 62 -1.30 -0.85 11.97
N LEU A 63 -2.36 -0.52 12.70
CA LEU A 63 -2.30 0.43 13.82
C LEU A 63 -1.32 -0.03 14.90
N ILE A 64 -1.35 -1.31 15.28
CA ILE A 64 -0.50 -1.86 16.34
C ILE A 64 0.97 -1.94 15.91
N PHE A 65 1.25 -2.45 14.70
CA PHE A 65 2.60 -2.77 14.27
C PHE A 65 3.36 -1.62 13.61
N SER A 66 2.73 -0.53 13.22
CA SER A 66 3.42 0.56 12.51
C SER A 66 4.55 1.18 13.34
N VAL A 67 4.30 1.54 14.60
CA VAL A 67 5.33 2.13 15.49
C VAL A 67 6.40 1.10 15.88
N PRO A 68 6.05 -0.10 16.37
CA PRO A 68 7.04 -1.15 16.64
C PRO A 68 7.92 -1.50 15.45
N THR A 69 7.39 -1.44 14.22
CA THR A 69 8.17 -1.67 13.00
C THR A 69 9.24 -0.60 12.79
N GLY A 70 8.92 0.67 13.04
CA GLY A 70 9.91 1.76 13.00
C GLY A 70 11.08 1.51 13.95
N MET A 71 10.77 1.08 15.17
CA MET A 71 11.78 0.71 16.19
C MET A 71 12.59 -0.53 15.77
N LEU A 72 11.91 -1.56 15.24
CA LEU A 72 12.57 -2.76 14.72
C LEU A 72 13.53 -2.43 13.58
N MET A 73 13.12 -1.55 12.67
CA MET A 73 13.93 -1.10 11.54
C MET A 73 15.23 -0.43 12.00
N ASN A 74 15.21 0.30 13.12
CA ASN A 74 16.43 0.87 13.70
C ASN A 74 17.39 -0.19 14.25
N LYS A 75 16.87 -1.35 14.70
CA LYS A 75 17.67 -2.45 15.27
C LYS A 75 18.24 -3.39 14.23
N ILE A 76 17.40 -3.86 13.29
CA ILE A 76 17.79 -4.88 12.30
C ILE A 76 18.08 -4.31 10.90
N GLY A 77 17.78 -3.03 10.66
CA GLY A 77 17.93 -2.35 9.38
C GLY A 77 16.70 -2.45 8.49
N ARG A 78 16.66 -1.57 7.49
CA ARG A 78 15.53 -1.42 6.56
C ARG A 78 15.35 -2.66 5.69
N LYS A 79 16.46 -3.17 5.10
CA LYS A 79 16.43 -4.37 4.26
C LYS A 79 15.88 -5.58 5.01
N ASN A 80 16.38 -5.83 6.21
CA ASN A 80 15.96 -7.01 6.99
C ASN A 80 14.51 -6.88 7.46
N THR A 81 14.03 -5.66 7.74
CA THR A 81 12.62 -5.42 8.08
C THR A 81 11.71 -5.69 6.89
N VAL A 82 12.10 -5.27 5.68
CA VAL A 82 11.35 -5.61 4.44
C VAL A 82 11.40 -7.12 4.18
N LEU A 83 12.52 -7.79 4.37
CA LEU A 83 12.59 -9.25 4.24
C LEU A 83 11.67 -9.95 5.24
N LEU A 84 11.65 -9.52 6.50
CA LEU A 84 10.73 -10.05 7.51
C LEU A 84 9.27 -9.86 7.08
N SER A 85 8.93 -8.68 6.57
CA SER A 85 7.57 -8.41 6.07
C SER A 85 7.17 -9.35 4.92
N LEU A 86 8.09 -9.59 3.97
CA LEU A 86 7.86 -10.53 2.87
C LEU A 86 7.63 -11.95 3.37
N VAL A 87 8.43 -12.41 4.33
CA VAL A 87 8.27 -13.75 4.92
C VAL A 87 6.90 -13.88 5.60
N VAL A 88 6.50 -12.90 6.41
CA VAL A 88 5.18 -12.90 7.07
C VAL A 88 4.05 -12.88 6.04
N THR A 89 4.17 -12.06 5.00
CA THR A 89 3.19 -11.98 3.91
C THR A 89 3.10 -13.29 3.14
N VAL A 90 4.23 -13.89 2.77
CA VAL A 90 4.26 -15.18 2.06
C VAL A 90 3.60 -16.29 2.89
N VAL A 91 3.89 -16.34 4.21
CA VAL A 91 3.22 -17.28 5.11
C VAL A 91 1.72 -17.03 5.17
N SER A 92 1.28 -15.77 5.24
CA SER A 92 -0.14 -15.41 5.26
C SER A 92 -0.88 -15.88 4.00
N LEU A 93 -0.25 -15.75 2.83
CA LEU A 93 -0.84 -16.17 1.55
C LEU A 93 -0.88 -17.69 1.38
N LEU A 94 -0.01 -18.41 2.07
CA LEU A 94 0.01 -19.87 2.02
C LEU A 94 -1.16 -20.51 2.81
N ILE A 95 -1.57 -19.90 3.92
CA ILE A 95 -2.58 -20.45 4.84
C ILE A 95 -3.92 -20.74 4.16
N PRO A 96 -4.52 -19.84 3.33
CA PRO A 96 -5.79 -20.10 2.66
C PRO A 96 -5.77 -21.25 1.65
N LEU A 97 -4.58 -21.69 1.24
CA LEU A 97 -4.44 -22.83 0.32
C LEU A 97 -4.70 -24.19 1.01
N PHE A 98 -4.51 -24.25 2.34
CA PHE A 98 -4.71 -25.47 3.13
C PHE A 98 -6.09 -25.59 3.76
N GLY A 99 -6.86 -24.51 3.81
CA GLY A 99 -8.19 -24.53 4.40
C GLY A 99 -9.02 -23.30 4.09
N ASN A 100 -10.36 -23.45 4.22
CA ASN A 100 -11.34 -22.41 3.95
C ASN A 100 -12.33 -22.29 5.14
N SER A 101 -11.82 -22.28 6.38
CA SER A 101 -12.65 -22.00 7.55
C SER A 101 -12.51 -20.55 7.99
N PHE A 102 -13.49 -20.03 8.73
CA PHE A 102 -13.43 -18.67 9.28
C PHE A 102 -12.16 -18.41 10.09
N ALA A 103 -11.77 -19.35 10.95
CA ALA A 103 -10.55 -19.23 11.77
C ALA A 103 -9.28 -19.20 10.92
N VAL A 104 -9.18 -20.03 9.87
CA VAL A 104 -8.06 -20.05 8.93
C VAL A 104 -7.94 -18.71 8.21
N MET A 105 -9.04 -18.17 7.71
CA MET A 105 -9.04 -16.86 7.04
C MET A 105 -8.71 -15.73 8.02
N LEU A 106 -9.20 -15.79 9.27
CA LEU A 106 -8.88 -14.80 10.30
C LEU A 106 -7.37 -14.73 10.57
N VAL A 107 -6.71 -15.90 10.70
CA VAL A 107 -5.25 -15.97 10.90
C VAL A 107 -4.50 -15.46 9.66
N ALA A 108 -4.94 -15.87 8.46
CA ALA A 108 -4.32 -15.43 7.21
C ALA A 108 -4.38 -13.91 7.05
N PHE A 109 -5.53 -13.30 7.22
CA PHE A 109 -5.69 -11.84 7.09
C PHE A 109 -5.03 -11.06 8.23
N SER A 110 -4.95 -11.64 9.45
CA SER A 110 -4.16 -11.07 10.53
C SER A 110 -2.68 -10.97 10.16
N LEU A 111 -2.10 -12.08 9.70
CA LEU A 111 -0.70 -12.10 9.27
C LEU A 111 -0.46 -11.21 8.05
N LEU A 112 -1.40 -11.14 7.11
CA LEU A 112 -1.33 -10.23 5.97
C LEU A 112 -1.29 -8.78 6.43
N GLY A 113 -2.11 -8.40 7.41
CA GLY A 113 -2.12 -7.06 8.03
C GLY A 113 -0.80 -6.73 8.73
N ILE A 114 -0.25 -7.68 9.50
CA ILE A 114 1.07 -7.53 10.15
C ILE A 114 2.16 -7.38 9.09
N GLY A 115 2.21 -8.26 8.10
CA GLY A 115 3.16 -8.18 7.00
C GLY A 115 3.09 -6.86 6.25
N ASN A 116 1.88 -6.37 5.99
CA ASN A 116 1.67 -5.07 5.34
C ASN A 116 2.14 -3.89 6.20
N ALA A 117 1.91 -3.90 7.52
CA ALA A 117 2.41 -2.87 8.43
C ALA A 117 3.94 -2.79 8.40
N LEU A 118 4.61 -3.96 8.48
CA LEU A 118 6.06 -4.08 8.35
C LEU A 118 6.55 -3.54 7.00
N MET A 119 5.88 -3.92 5.89
CA MET A 119 6.25 -3.52 4.54
C MET A 119 6.11 -2.01 4.33
N GLN A 120 4.94 -1.45 4.59
CA GLN A 120 4.67 -0.03 4.34
C GLN A 120 5.57 0.89 5.16
N THR A 121 5.90 0.51 6.39
CA THR A 121 6.78 1.30 7.25
C THR A 121 8.24 1.26 6.77
N SER A 122 8.72 0.13 6.21
CA SER A 122 10.13 -0.07 5.92
C SER A 122 10.52 0.11 4.44
N ILE A 123 9.59 -0.10 3.48
CA ILE A 123 9.91 -0.06 2.05
C ILE A 123 10.31 1.35 1.57
N ASN A 124 9.61 2.38 2.05
CA ASN A 124 9.91 3.76 1.67
C ASN A 124 11.30 4.19 2.18
N PRO A 125 11.68 4.00 3.45
CA PRO A 125 13.04 4.23 3.93
C PRO A 125 14.09 3.38 3.20
N LEU A 126 13.79 2.16 2.79
CA LEU A 126 14.71 1.33 1.99
C LEU A 126 14.92 1.93 0.59
N ALA A 127 13.86 2.35 -0.08
CA ALA A 127 13.94 3.02 -1.37
C ALA A 127 14.77 4.32 -1.27
N MET A 128 14.54 5.11 -0.21
CA MET A 128 15.31 6.34 0.08
C MET A 128 16.81 6.06 0.22
N LEU A 129 17.19 4.97 0.88
CA LEU A 129 18.59 4.59 1.06
C LEU A 129 19.31 4.37 -0.28
N ILE A 130 18.60 3.82 -1.28
CA ILE A 130 19.17 3.50 -2.60
C ILE A 130 19.25 4.74 -3.50
N ILE A 131 18.16 5.53 -3.53
CA ILE A 131 17.98 6.64 -4.47
C ILE A 131 18.74 7.89 -3.99
N GLY A 132 18.74 8.12 -2.67
CA GLY A 132 19.10 9.41 -2.07
C GLY A 132 17.99 10.45 -2.28
N ASP A 133 18.32 11.73 -2.11
CA ASP A 133 17.31 12.81 -2.07
C ASP A 133 16.81 13.25 -3.45
N LYS A 134 17.67 13.12 -4.46
CA LYS A 134 17.35 13.53 -5.82
C LYS A 134 16.32 12.57 -6.45
N ASN A 135 15.19 13.10 -6.91
CA ASN A 135 14.08 12.34 -7.51
C ASN A 135 13.31 11.40 -6.55
N LEU A 136 13.41 11.64 -5.24
CA LEU A 136 12.78 10.78 -4.23
C LEU A 136 11.27 10.67 -4.42
N ALA A 137 10.55 11.80 -4.48
CA ALA A 137 9.10 11.83 -4.66
C ALA A 137 8.67 11.06 -5.93
N SER A 138 9.34 11.30 -7.06
CA SER A 138 9.08 10.60 -8.32
C SER A 138 9.23 9.08 -8.19
N THR A 139 10.27 8.61 -7.51
CA THR A 139 10.52 7.17 -7.39
C THR A 139 9.56 6.50 -6.40
N LEU A 140 9.22 7.17 -5.29
CA LEU A 140 8.19 6.68 -4.38
C LEU A 140 6.82 6.61 -5.06
N THR A 141 6.48 7.63 -5.86
CA THR A 141 5.24 7.64 -6.66
C THR A 141 5.23 6.51 -7.71
N PHE A 142 6.37 6.23 -8.36
CA PHE A 142 6.48 5.08 -9.25
C PHE A 142 6.31 3.75 -8.50
N GLY A 143 6.82 3.65 -7.26
CA GLY A 143 6.55 2.51 -6.38
C GLY A 143 5.06 2.34 -6.08
N GLN A 144 4.33 3.44 -5.82
CA GLN A 144 2.86 3.39 -5.65
C GLN A 144 2.13 2.97 -6.93
N PHE A 145 2.61 3.37 -8.11
CA PHE A 145 2.09 2.86 -9.38
C PHE A 145 2.25 1.34 -9.48
N VAL A 146 3.44 0.83 -9.17
CA VAL A 146 3.71 -0.63 -9.19
C VAL A 146 2.82 -1.37 -8.17
N LYS A 147 2.63 -0.80 -6.96
CA LYS A 147 1.66 -1.31 -5.98
C LYS A 147 0.25 -1.39 -6.56
N ALA A 148 -0.20 -0.32 -7.21
CA ALA A 148 -1.55 -0.21 -7.75
C ALA A 148 -1.84 -1.26 -8.83
N ILE A 149 -0.82 -1.74 -9.57
CA ILE A 149 -0.97 -2.84 -10.53
C ILE A 149 -1.38 -4.12 -9.80
N ALA A 150 -0.74 -4.46 -8.68
CA ALA A 150 -1.11 -5.64 -7.89
C ALA A 150 -2.55 -5.52 -7.36
N SER A 151 -2.91 -4.36 -6.79
CA SER A 151 -4.26 -4.09 -6.29
C SER A 151 -5.32 -4.23 -7.39
N PHE A 152 -5.03 -3.73 -8.60
CA PHE A 152 -5.89 -3.84 -9.76
C PHE A 152 -6.07 -5.29 -10.26
N LEU A 153 -5.01 -6.09 -10.21
CA LEU A 153 -5.05 -7.48 -10.68
C LEU A 153 -5.83 -8.40 -9.74
N ALA A 154 -5.90 -8.11 -8.44
CA ALA A 154 -6.50 -8.99 -7.45
C ALA A 154 -7.95 -9.41 -7.77
N PRO A 155 -8.91 -8.51 -8.09
CA PRO A 155 -10.26 -8.89 -8.45
C PRO A 155 -10.34 -9.77 -9.69
N TYR A 156 -9.51 -9.49 -10.70
CA TYR A 156 -9.49 -10.26 -11.95
C TYR A 156 -8.95 -11.67 -11.74
N LEU A 157 -7.88 -11.82 -10.97
CA LEU A 157 -7.31 -13.13 -10.66
C LEU A 157 -8.30 -13.99 -9.87
N ALA A 158 -8.99 -13.40 -8.88
CA ALA A 158 -10.02 -14.09 -8.13
C ALA A 158 -11.21 -14.52 -9.04
N MET A 159 -11.71 -13.60 -9.87
CA MET A 159 -12.80 -13.86 -10.79
C MET A 159 -12.44 -14.95 -11.82
N TRP A 160 -11.26 -14.86 -12.43
CA TRP A 160 -10.81 -15.84 -13.42
C TRP A 160 -10.64 -17.24 -12.81
N GLY A 161 -10.16 -17.32 -11.57
CA GLY A 161 -10.10 -18.57 -10.82
C GLY A 161 -11.49 -19.13 -10.51
N ALA A 162 -12.40 -18.30 -10.03
CA ALA A 162 -13.77 -18.67 -9.71
C ALA A 162 -14.57 -19.14 -10.93
N THR A 163 -14.37 -18.51 -12.09
CA THR A 163 -15.05 -18.83 -13.36
C THR A 163 -14.32 -19.87 -14.20
N GLN A 164 -13.21 -20.42 -13.71
CA GLN A 164 -12.35 -21.35 -14.43
C GLN A 164 -11.81 -20.78 -15.77
N ALA A 165 -11.75 -19.46 -15.89
CA ALA A 165 -11.16 -18.78 -17.06
C ALA A 165 -9.62 -18.95 -17.11
N MET A 166 -9.01 -19.38 -16.00
CA MET A 166 -7.61 -19.77 -15.90
C MET A 166 -7.48 -21.05 -15.06
N PRO A 167 -6.36 -21.80 -15.18
CA PRO A 167 -6.11 -22.97 -14.33
C PRO A 167 -6.10 -22.60 -12.86
N SER A 168 -7.09 -23.10 -12.09
CA SER A 168 -7.23 -22.81 -10.65
C SER A 168 -6.59 -23.87 -9.76
N PHE A 169 -6.15 -24.99 -10.31
CA PHE A 169 -5.55 -26.13 -9.60
C PHE A 169 -6.41 -26.65 -8.42
N GLY A 170 -7.75 -26.48 -8.53
CA GLY A 170 -8.68 -26.84 -7.47
C GLY A 170 -8.84 -25.82 -6.35
N TYR A 171 -8.21 -24.64 -6.47
CA TYR A 171 -8.33 -23.56 -5.49
C TYR A 171 -9.45 -22.56 -5.80
N ASP A 172 -10.07 -22.62 -6.98
CA ASP A 172 -11.08 -21.67 -7.44
C ASP A 172 -10.59 -20.22 -7.28
N TRP A 173 -11.37 -19.31 -6.71
CA TRP A 173 -10.96 -17.93 -6.48
C TRP A 173 -9.69 -17.80 -5.62
N ARG A 174 -9.39 -18.79 -4.77
CA ARG A 174 -8.20 -18.80 -3.91
C ARG A 174 -6.89 -18.98 -4.69
N VAL A 175 -6.94 -19.26 -5.98
CA VAL A 175 -5.75 -19.24 -6.86
C VAL A 175 -5.04 -17.89 -6.83
N LEU A 176 -5.74 -16.80 -6.50
CA LEU A 176 -5.18 -15.48 -6.22
C LEU A 176 -4.07 -15.55 -5.16
N PHE A 177 -4.30 -16.29 -4.06
CA PHE A 177 -3.30 -16.46 -3.00
C PHE A 177 -2.10 -17.23 -3.50
N LEU A 178 -2.29 -18.27 -4.33
CA LEU A 178 -1.19 -19.04 -4.91
C LEU A 178 -0.30 -18.19 -5.82
N ILE A 179 -0.91 -17.38 -6.70
CA ILE A 179 -0.17 -16.50 -7.60
C ILE A 179 0.64 -15.47 -6.80
N TYR A 180 0.01 -14.81 -5.81
CA TYR A 180 0.70 -13.82 -4.99
C TYR A 180 1.74 -14.45 -4.07
N PHE A 181 1.52 -15.67 -3.60
CA PHE A 181 2.53 -16.45 -2.89
C PHE A 181 3.79 -16.66 -3.74
N ILE A 182 3.65 -17.11 -5.00
CA ILE A 182 4.78 -17.33 -5.92
C ILE A 182 5.55 -16.02 -6.14
N VAL A 183 4.85 -14.93 -6.40
CA VAL A 183 5.47 -13.60 -6.61
C VAL A 183 6.14 -13.11 -5.32
N GLY A 184 5.53 -13.33 -4.15
CA GLY A 184 6.11 -12.99 -2.85
C GLY A 184 7.40 -13.76 -2.55
N VAL A 185 7.44 -15.06 -2.86
CA VAL A 185 8.66 -15.88 -2.75
C VAL A 185 9.75 -15.35 -3.68
N LEU A 186 9.40 -15.05 -4.94
CA LEU A 186 10.35 -14.47 -5.90
C LEU A 186 10.91 -13.14 -5.41
N ALA A 187 10.06 -12.25 -4.89
CA ALA A 187 10.48 -10.97 -4.32
C ALA A 187 11.43 -11.16 -3.13
N THR A 188 11.13 -12.13 -2.28
CA THR A 188 11.96 -12.47 -1.11
C THR A 188 13.35 -12.93 -1.54
N LEU A 189 13.42 -13.85 -2.49
CA LEU A 189 14.68 -14.37 -3.01
C LEU A 189 15.52 -13.29 -3.71
N LEU A 190 14.89 -12.46 -4.55
CA LEU A 190 15.56 -11.36 -5.24
C LEU A 190 16.08 -10.30 -4.25
N LEU A 191 15.30 -9.91 -3.27
CA LEU A 191 15.75 -8.95 -2.27
C LEU A 191 16.86 -9.54 -1.37
N LEU A 192 16.76 -10.82 -1.01
CA LEU A 192 17.80 -11.52 -0.23
C LEU A 192 19.13 -11.52 -0.97
N ALA A 193 19.12 -11.85 -2.27
CA ALA A 193 20.30 -11.89 -3.14
C ALA A 193 20.91 -10.50 -3.40
N THR A 194 20.16 -9.43 -3.20
CA THR A 194 20.60 -8.06 -3.50
C THR A 194 21.49 -7.52 -2.38
N PRO A 195 22.78 -7.20 -2.60
CA PRO A 195 23.70 -6.72 -1.55
C PRO A 195 23.48 -5.24 -1.27
N ILE A 196 22.46 -4.89 -0.48
CA ILE A 196 22.20 -3.54 -0.02
C ILE A 196 23.02 -3.30 1.26
N TYR A 197 23.93 -2.32 1.20
CA TYR A 197 24.69 -1.88 2.35
C TYR A 197 23.92 -0.82 3.12
N GLU A 198 23.70 -1.06 4.39
CA GLU A 198 23.10 -0.15 5.34
C GLU A 198 24.06 0.08 6.50
N ASP A 199 24.39 1.34 6.76
CA ASP A 199 25.15 1.72 7.93
C ASP A 199 24.18 1.90 9.09
N LEU A 200 24.10 0.93 9.95
CA LEU A 200 23.22 0.98 11.14
C LEU A 200 23.76 1.94 12.21
N GLY A 201 24.79 2.74 11.84
CA GLY A 201 25.43 3.75 12.64
C GLY A 201 25.62 3.32 14.09
N GLY A 202 26.80 3.14 14.56
CA GLY A 202 27.15 2.61 15.88
C GLY A 202 26.62 3.32 17.14
N LYS A 203 25.48 3.97 17.06
CA LYS A 203 24.66 4.39 18.19
C LYS A 203 23.72 3.25 18.59
N LYS A 204 24.29 2.17 19.09
CA LYS A 204 23.62 1.44 20.16
C LYS A 204 23.55 2.45 21.32
N GLU A 205 22.47 3.17 21.45
CA GLU A 205 22.08 3.70 22.76
C GLU A 205 21.70 2.47 23.60
N GLU A 206 22.74 1.81 24.12
CA GLU A 206 22.61 0.73 25.11
C GLU A 206 21.88 1.34 26.30
N GLY A 207 20.66 0.90 26.57
CA GLY A 207 19.94 1.22 27.78
C GLY A 207 18.61 1.94 27.65
N ARG A 208 18.16 2.39 26.47
CA ARG A 208 16.80 2.92 26.36
C ARG A 208 15.77 1.80 26.31
N GLY A 209 14.83 1.84 27.24
CA GLY A 209 13.71 0.89 27.28
C GLY A 209 12.79 1.07 26.08
N VAL A 210 12.15 0.00 25.61
CA VAL A 210 11.17 -0.01 24.51
C VAL A 210 10.09 1.06 24.68
N VAL A 211 9.64 1.28 25.93
CA VAL A 211 8.65 2.28 26.28
C VAL A 211 9.15 3.72 26.02
N SER A 212 10.42 4.00 26.32
CA SER A 212 11.02 5.31 26.07
C SER A 212 11.11 5.61 24.57
N GLU A 213 11.55 4.63 23.75
CA GLU A 213 11.57 4.77 22.29
C GLU A 213 10.16 4.99 21.72
N PHE A 214 9.16 4.29 22.26
CA PHE A 214 7.76 4.45 21.88
C PHE A 214 7.26 5.87 22.17
N VAL A 215 7.51 6.37 23.38
CA VAL A 215 7.15 7.75 23.79
C VAL A 215 7.85 8.77 22.90
N ASP A 216 9.13 8.57 22.54
CA ASP A 216 9.87 9.48 21.69
C ASP A 216 9.28 9.54 20.26
N CYS A 217 8.74 8.44 19.72
CA CYS A 217 7.99 8.45 18.46
C CYS A 217 6.77 9.40 18.56
N PHE A 218 6.01 9.37 19.64
CA PHE A 218 4.88 10.28 19.83
C PHE A 218 5.32 11.75 20.05
N LYS A 219 6.45 11.99 20.70
CA LYS A 219 7.01 13.35 20.83
C LYS A 219 7.34 13.99 19.48
N LEU A 220 7.62 13.19 18.42
CA LEU A 220 7.84 13.70 17.07
C LEU A 220 6.60 14.43 16.53
N LEU A 221 5.39 14.05 16.94
CA LEU A 221 4.14 14.75 16.60
C LEU A 221 4.10 16.19 17.14
N GLY A 222 4.93 16.52 18.13
CA GLY A 222 5.12 17.91 18.58
C GLY A 222 5.79 18.82 17.55
N LYS A 223 6.41 18.26 16.51
CA LYS A 223 6.98 19.04 15.39
C LYS A 223 5.87 19.33 14.37
N PRO A 224 5.57 20.62 14.06
CA PRO A 224 4.44 20.98 13.18
C PRO A 224 4.45 20.27 11.82
N ILE A 225 5.62 20.14 11.19
CA ILE A 225 5.75 19.46 9.89
C ILE A 225 5.38 17.98 9.98
N VAL A 226 5.77 17.30 11.06
CA VAL A 226 5.47 15.88 11.28
C VAL A 226 3.97 15.71 11.55
N LEU A 227 3.40 16.57 12.38
CA LEU A 227 1.96 16.55 12.69
C LEU A 227 1.11 16.82 11.43
N LEU A 228 1.45 17.84 10.65
CA LEU A 228 0.73 18.17 9.42
C LEU A 228 0.84 17.05 8.39
N SER A 229 2.01 16.44 8.25
CA SER A 229 2.20 15.30 7.34
C SER A 229 1.44 14.06 7.81
N PHE A 230 1.42 13.79 9.12
CA PHE A 230 0.61 12.72 9.70
C PHE A 230 -0.89 12.93 9.41
N LEU A 231 -1.42 14.13 9.67
CA LEU A 231 -2.81 14.46 9.36
C LEU A 231 -3.10 14.39 7.86
N GLY A 232 -2.18 14.86 7.02
CA GLY A 232 -2.31 14.77 5.56
C GLY A 232 -2.37 13.33 5.05
N ILE A 233 -1.53 12.45 5.58
CA ILE A 233 -1.55 11.02 5.24
C ILE A 233 -2.84 10.36 5.75
N MET A 234 -3.29 10.71 6.95
CA MET A 234 -4.55 10.22 7.50
C MET A 234 -5.75 10.62 6.62
N CYS A 235 -5.81 11.88 6.19
CA CYS A 235 -6.84 12.34 5.24
C CYS A 235 -6.74 11.62 3.89
N HIS A 236 -5.52 11.42 3.37
CA HIS A 236 -5.29 10.67 2.13
C HIS A 236 -5.86 9.25 2.19
N VAL A 237 -5.56 8.51 3.26
CA VAL A 237 -6.09 7.15 3.46
C VAL A 237 -7.61 7.18 3.67
N GLY A 238 -8.11 8.16 4.42
CA GLY A 238 -9.55 8.35 4.64
C GLY A 238 -10.32 8.59 3.34
N ILE A 239 -9.76 9.40 2.43
CA ILE A 239 -10.33 9.64 1.09
C ILE A 239 -10.28 8.36 0.26
N ASP A 240 -9.18 7.61 0.32
CA ASP A 240 -9.00 6.36 -0.43
C ASP A 240 -10.08 5.33 -0.03
N VAL A 241 -10.16 5.01 1.24
CA VAL A 241 -11.13 4.03 1.78
C VAL A 241 -12.57 4.56 1.64
N GLY A 242 -12.79 5.82 2.01
CA GLY A 242 -14.11 6.46 1.95
C GLY A 242 -14.67 6.49 0.54
N THR A 243 -13.88 6.84 -0.46
CA THR A 243 -14.33 6.83 -1.87
C THR A 243 -14.68 5.43 -2.33
N ASN A 244 -13.84 4.44 -2.05
CA ASN A 244 -14.07 3.06 -2.47
C ASN A 244 -15.32 2.44 -1.84
N THR A 245 -15.65 2.81 -0.59
CA THR A 245 -16.84 2.29 0.10
C THR A 245 -18.12 3.06 -0.24
N THR A 246 -18.01 4.36 -0.52
CA THR A 246 -19.17 5.26 -0.69
C THR A 246 -19.57 5.42 -2.15
N ALA A 247 -18.62 5.41 -3.09
CA ALA A 247 -18.91 5.65 -4.51
C ALA A 247 -19.93 4.66 -5.10
N PRO A 248 -19.85 3.33 -4.87
CA PRO A 248 -20.89 2.41 -5.32
C PRO A 248 -22.26 2.74 -4.73
N LYS A 249 -22.32 3.07 -3.43
CA LYS A 249 -23.58 3.40 -2.74
C LYS A 249 -24.23 4.64 -3.32
N LEU A 250 -23.46 5.69 -3.62
CA LEU A 250 -23.98 6.91 -4.26
C LEU A 250 -24.58 6.62 -5.64
N LEU A 251 -23.96 5.73 -6.43
CA LEU A 251 -24.49 5.32 -7.72
C LEU A 251 -25.79 4.52 -7.59
N MET A 252 -25.87 3.63 -6.59
CA MET A 252 -27.09 2.89 -6.31
C MET A 252 -28.22 3.81 -5.84
N GLU A 253 -27.95 4.69 -4.88
CA GLU A 253 -28.96 5.54 -4.23
C GLU A 253 -29.44 6.67 -5.13
N ARG A 254 -28.54 7.32 -5.89
CA ARG A 254 -28.86 8.53 -6.67
C ARG A 254 -29.21 8.26 -8.12
N VAL A 255 -28.64 7.20 -8.70
CA VAL A 255 -28.77 6.87 -10.11
C VAL A 255 -29.63 5.62 -10.32
N GLY A 256 -29.92 4.85 -9.25
CA GLY A 256 -30.70 3.62 -9.32
C GLY A 256 -29.97 2.44 -9.97
N MET A 257 -28.63 2.45 -9.96
CA MET A 257 -27.82 1.39 -10.56
C MET A 257 -27.89 0.10 -9.70
N SER A 258 -27.81 -1.04 -10.38
CA SER A 258 -27.64 -2.32 -9.69
C SER A 258 -26.27 -2.40 -8.97
N LEU A 259 -26.14 -3.27 -7.98
CA LEU A 259 -24.88 -3.49 -7.24
C LEU A 259 -23.73 -3.83 -8.19
N ASN A 260 -23.96 -4.71 -9.18
CA ASN A 260 -22.94 -5.13 -10.13
C ASN A 260 -22.46 -3.98 -11.02
N GLU A 261 -23.36 -3.12 -11.47
CA GLU A 261 -23.01 -1.95 -12.26
C GLU A 261 -22.29 -0.90 -11.40
N ALA A 262 -22.76 -0.67 -10.17
CA ALA A 262 -22.18 0.29 -9.25
C ALA A 262 -20.76 -0.13 -8.78
N ALA A 263 -20.48 -1.42 -8.71
CA ALA A 263 -19.16 -1.95 -8.38
C ALA A 263 -18.03 -1.45 -9.34
N PHE A 264 -18.39 -1.09 -10.58
CA PHE A 264 -17.46 -0.49 -11.52
C PHE A 264 -16.86 0.83 -11.02
N ALA A 265 -17.52 1.54 -10.11
CA ALA A 265 -17.00 2.76 -9.49
C ALA A 265 -15.65 2.56 -8.80
N THR A 266 -15.50 1.44 -8.06
CA THR A 266 -14.25 1.07 -7.41
C THR A 266 -13.14 0.80 -8.43
N SER A 267 -13.46 0.08 -9.50
CA SER A 267 -12.50 -0.17 -10.59
C SER A 267 -12.07 1.14 -11.27
N LEU A 268 -13.02 2.03 -11.53
CA LEU A 268 -12.76 3.34 -12.12
C LEU A 268 -11.82 4.19 -11.24
N TYR A 269 -12.05 4.20 -9.93
CA TYR A 269 -11.16 4.85 -8.98
C TYR A 269 -9.72 4.32 -9.08
N PHE A 270 -9.54 3.00 -9.04
CA PHE A 270 -8.21 2.39 -9.10
C PHE A 270 -7.52 2.58 -10.46
N ILE A 271 -8.26 2.57 -11.59
CA ILE A 271 -7.72 2.88 -12.91
C ILE A 271 -7.11 4.29 -12.90
N PHE A 272 -7.87 5.30 -12.46
CA PHE A 272 -7.39 6.67 -12.45
C PHE A 272 -6.33 6.92 -11.38
N ARG A 273 -6.37 6.22 -10.26
CA ARG A 273 -5.29 6.23 -9.28
C ARG A 273 -3.99 5.67 -9.85
N THR A 274 -4.06 4.60 -10.63
CA THR A 274 -2.90 4.00 -11.31
C THR A 274 -2.33 4.94 -12.38
N ILE A 275 -3.19 5.53 -13.21
CA ILE A 275 -2.80 6.54 -14.22
C ILE A 275 -2.17 7.76 -13.52
N GLY A 276 -2.77 8.24 -12.44
CA GLY A 276 -2.28 9.37 -11.66
C GLY A 276 -0.90 9.10 -11.03
N ALA A 277 -0.67 7.91 -10.51
CA ALA A 277 0.62 7.52 -9.97
C ALA A 277 1.69 7.43 -11.07
N LEU A 278 1.36 6.86 -12.23
CA LEU A 278 2.28 6.79 -13.37
C LEU A 278 2.64 8.19 -13.88
N THR A 279 1.64 9.00 -14.24
CA THR A 279 1.85 10.35 -14.76
C THR A 279 2.51 11.27 -13.74
N GLY A 280 2.11 11.17 -12.47
CA GLY A 280 2.71 11.91 -11.36
C GLY A 280 4.19 11.61 -11.17
N SER A 281 4.62 10.36 -11.39
CA SER A 281 6.05 10.00 -11.33
C SER A 281 6.88 10.76 -12.36
N PHE A 282 6.32 11.05 -13.54
CA PHE A 282 6.99 11.88 -14.57
C PHE A 282 6.90 13.37 -14.22
N PHE A 283 5.72 13.86 -13.84
CA PHE A 283 5.54 15.28 -13.49
C PHE A 283 6.42 15.72 -12.32
N LEU A 284 6.60 14.89 -11.31
CA LEU A 284 7.48 15.17 -10.16
C LEU A 284 8.97 15.23 -10.49
N ARG A 285 9.39 14.84 -11.70
CA ARG A 285 10.77 15.08 -12.20
C ARG A 285 10.96 16.48 -12.75
N VAL A 286 9.88 17.11 -13.23
CA VAL A 286 9.91 18.40 -13.94
C VAL A 286 9.34 19.50 -13.06
N LEU A 287 8.25 19.24 -12.35
CA LEU A 287 7.56 20.22 -11.51
C LEU A 287 8.11 20.21 -10.09
N LYS A 288 8.11 21.37 -9.44
CA LYS A 288 8.40 21.45 -8.00
C LYS A 288 7.30 20.72 -7.21
N THR A 289 7.69 19.84 -6.31
CA THR A 289 6.79 19.00 -5.48
C THR A 289 5.69 19.84 -4.82
N ARG A 290 6.01 21.04 -4.29
CA ARG A 290 5.05 21.94 -3.65
C ARG A 290 3.88 22.34 -4.57
N TRP A 291 4.15 22.72 -5.81
CA TRP A 291 3.10 23.12 -6.74
C TRP A 291 2.24 21.93 -7.16
N PHE A 292 2.86 20.80 -7.42
CA PHE A 292 2.13 19.59 -7.79
C PHE A 292 1.24 19.11 -6.63
N PHE A 293 1.71 19.24 -5.37
CA PHE A 293 0.92 18.94 -4.18
C PHE A 293 -0.33 19.85 -4.10
N ILE A 294 -0.16 21.17 -4.24
CA ILE A 294 -1.28 22.12 -4.21
C ILE A 294 -2.31 21.79 -5.29
N ILE A 295 -1.85 21.55 -6.53
CA ILE A 295 -2.74 21.18 -7.65
C ILE A 295 -3.51 19.89 -7.32
N SER A 296 -2.85 18.88 -6.80
CA SER A 296 -3.48 17.59 -6.42
C SER A 296 -4.54 17.78 -5.32
N VAL A 297 -4.24 18.59 -4.28
CA VAL A 297 -5.18 18.87 -3.19
C VAL A 297 -6.41 19.64 -3.69
N VAL A 298 -6.20 20.68 -4.51
CA VAL A 298 -7.30 21.46 -5.10
C VAL A 298 -8.18 20.58 -6.00
N LEU A 299 -7.54 19.73 -6.83
CA LEU A 299 -8.26 18.79 -7.68
C LEU A 299 -9.09 17.81 -6.85
N MET A 300 -8.54 17.25 -5.78
CA MET A 300 -9.28 16.37 -4.87
C MET A 300 -10.46 17.07 -4.22
N ALA A 301 -10.26 18.28 -3.67
CA ALA A 301 -11.34 19.03 -3.02
C ALA A 301 -12.49 19.33 -3.98
N ALA A 302 -12.17 19.77 -5.20
CA ALA A 302 -13.17 20.02 -6.24
C ALA A 302 -13.89 18.72 -6.67
N SER A 303 -13.16 17.62 -6.80
CA SER A 303 -13.73 16.33 -7.18
C SER A 303 -14.60 15.72 -6.07
N MET A 304 -14.24 15.88 -4.81
CA MET A 304 -15.06 15.47 -3.67
C MET A 304 -16.35 16.31 -3.61
N ALA A 305 -16.27 17.62 -3.82
CA ALA A 305 -17.46 18.48 -3.90
C ALA A 305 -18.38 18.04 -5.05
N LEU A 306 -17.81 17.72 -6.23
CA LEU A 306 -18.56 17.19 -7.36
C LEU A 306 -19.19 15.82 -7.04
N MET A 307 -18.50 14.94 -6.33
CA MET A 307 -19.02 13.63 -5.93
C MET A 307 -20.20 13.75 -4.96
N PHE A 308 -20.11 14.65 -3.98
CA PHE A 308 -21.20 14.86 -3.02
C PHE A 308 -22.38 15.63 -3.59
N GLY A 309 -22.13 16.57 -4.52
CA GLY A 309 -23.18 17.35 -5.19
C GLY A 309 -23.79 16.68 -6.43
N GLY A 310 -23.07 15.71 -7.03
CA GLY A 310 -23.47 15.08 -8.29
C GLY A 310 -24.75 14.25 -8.18
N GLN A 311 -25.63 14.41 -9.16
CA GLN A 311 -26.91 13.70 -9.25
C GLN A 311 -27.01 12.81 -10.50
N THR A 312 -26.03 12.88 -11.40
CA THR A 312 -26.03 12.10 -12.63
C THR A 312 -24.88 11.09 -12.65
N LYS A 313 -25.07 9.98 -13.35
CA LYS A 313 -24.08 8.92 -13.55
C LYS A 313 -22.73 9.49 -14.03
N THR A 314 -22.77 10.36 -15.04
CA THR A 314 -21.56 10.95 -15.63
C THR A 314 -20.82 11.84 -14.62
N MET A 315 -21.54 12.70 -13.87
CA MET A 315 -20.92 13.56 -12.85
C MET A 315 -20.23 12.71 -11.76
N LEU A 316 -20.88 11.67 -11.29
CA LEU A 316 -20.31 10.77 -10.27
C LEU A 316 -19.10 10.02 -10.81
N TYR A 317 -19.13 9.50 -12.03
CA TYR A 317 -17.99 8.82 -12.64
C TYR A 317 -16.79 9.76 -12.84
N VAL A 318 -17.02 10.99 -13.35
CA VAL A 318 -15.97 11.99 -13.49
C VAL A 318 -15.38 12.36 -12.12
N ALA A 319 -16.24 12.57 -11.11
CA ALA A 319 -15.77 12.87 -9.76
C ALA A 319 -14.91 11.75 -9.18
N ILE A 320 -15.37 10.49 -9.26
CA ILE A 320 -14.64 9.31 -8.76
C ILE A 320 -13.28 9.17 -9.45
N ALA A 321 -13.25 9.32 -10.77
CA ALA A 321 -12.03 9.27 -11.56
C ALA A 321 -11.03 10.36 -11.13
N LEU A 322 -11.49 11.59 -10.97
CA LEU A 322 -10.64 12.73 -10.56
C LEU A 322 -10.17 12.63 -9.12
N VAL A 323 -10.99 12.09 -8.18
CA VAL A 323 -10.54 11.79 -6.81
C VAL A 323 -9.41 10.77 -6.85
N GLY A 324 -9.57 9.67 -7.61
CA GLY A 324 -8.54 8.65 -7.76
C GLY A 324 -7.23 9.23 -8.31
N TYR A 325 -7.31 10.05 -9.37
CA TYR A 325 -6.15 10.71 -9.95
C TYR A 325 -5.46 11.67 -8.97
N GLY A 326 -6.21 12.56 -8.33
CA GLY A 326 -5.68 13.56 -7.40
C GLY A 326 -5.07 12.94 -6.14
N ASN A 327 -5.68 11.86 -5.63
CA ASN A 327 -5.22 11.18 -4.41
C ASN A 327 -3.94 10.36 -4.62
N SER A 328 -3.61 9.98 -5.86
CA SER A 328 -2.55 9.01 -6.18
C SER A 328 -1.14 9.39 -5.70
N ASN A 329 -0.82 10.68 -5.61
CA ASN A 329 0.54 11.17 -5.37
C ASN A 329 0.75 11.80 -3.99
N ILE A 330 -0.32 12.04 -3.22
CA ILE A 330 -0.28 12.77 -1.94
C ILE A 330 0.66 12.13 -0.94
N PHE A 331 0.58 10.81 -0.78
CA PHE A 331 1.44 10.07 0.14
C PHE A 331 2.93 10.27 -0.17
N SER A 332 3.32 10.08 -1.42
CA SER A 332 4.73 10.18 -1.85
C SER A 332 5.30 11.59 -1.66
N MET A 333 4.49 12.61 -1.89
CA MET A 333 4.88 14.01 -1.69
C MET A 333 5.01 14.34 -0.21
N ALA A 334 4.04 13.94 0.63
CA ALA A 334 4.09 14.18 2.08
C ALA A 334 5.32 13.52 2.72
N VAL A 335 5.64 12.29 2.34
CA VAL A 335 6.83 11.58 2.84
C VAL A 335 8.13 12.25 2.39
N SER A 336 8.20 12.77 1.16
CA SER A 336 9.39 13.45 0.67
C SER A 336 9.65 14.79 1.37
N ASP A 337 8.59 15.55 1.68
CA ASP A 337 8.69 16.87 2.33
C ASP A 337 9.16 16.76 3.79
N VAL A 338 8.71 15.76 4.54
CA VAL A 338 9.18 15.51 5.92
C VAL A 338 10.69 15.28 5.94
N LYS A 339 11.24 14.56 4.99
CA LYS A 339 12.69 14.31 4.90
C LYS A 339 13.47 15.57 4.61
N VAL A 340 13.01 16.39 3.65
CA VAL A 340 13.69 17.63 3.26
C VAL A 340 13.72 18.65 4.40
N SER A 341 12.73 18.66 5.28
CA SER A 341 12.66 19.60 6.41
C SER A 341 13.48 19.19 7.63
N GLN A 342 14.07 17.98 7.64
CA GLN A 342 14.93 17.49 8.74
C GLN A 342 16.41 17.84 8.55
N TYR A 343 16.79 18.39 7.39
CA TYR A 343 18.12 18.92 7.06
C TYR A 343 18.05 20.42 6.83
#